data_c14070984d10816c90c583ec264519a1
#
_entry.id   c14070984d10816c90c583ec264519a1
#
_cell.length_a   1.000
_cell.length_b   1.000
_cell.length_c   1.000
_cell.angle_alpha   90.00
_cell.angle_beta   90.00
_cell.angle_gamma   90.00
#
_symmetry.space_group_name_H-M   'P 1'
#
loop_
_entity.id
_entity.type
_entity.pdbx_description
1 polymer ?
#
loop_
_entity_poly.entity_id
_entity_poly.type
_entity_poly.pdbx_seq_one_letter_code
_entity_poly.pdbx_strand_id
1 'polypeptide(L)'
;QDALSFAYQHPFSQYRDTWRIFRIMSEFIEGYQFLNSFDRAVTVLGSARLHDPHQRWYREARELGRLLAKNKYVTVTGGGPGIMEAANRGAKEARGESVGLNIELPHEPKNNQFVQKSTAFHYFFTRKVMLTAPSRAFVYFPGGFGTLDELFEAYDNMSIGKMPTAPIILFGQEYWDP
;
A
#
# COMPACT_ATOMS: atom_id res chain seq x y z
N GLN A 1 -33.94 -8.02 -2.71
CA GLN A 1 -34.44 -6.62 -2.78
C GLN A 1 -34.41 -5.89 -1.42
N ASP A 2 -34.14 -6.56 -0.28
CA ASP A 2 -34.44 -5.99 1.05
C ASP A 2 -33.25 -5.66 1.95
N ALA A 3 -32.01 -5.92 1.53
CA ALA A 3 -30.83 -5.66 2.36
C ALA A 3 -30.50 -4.15 2.51
N LEU A 4 -30.85 -3.33 1.53
CA LEU A 4 -30.62 -1.89 1.56
C LEU A 4 -31.76 -1.14 2.30
N SER A 5 -33.00 -1.66 2.27
CA SER A 5 -34.12 -1.06 2.99
C SER A 5 -34.02 -1.26 4.49
N PHE A 6 -33.43 -2.37 4.95
CA PHE A 6 -33.26 -2.68 6.36
C PHE A 6 -32.30 -1.71 7.08
N ALA A 7 -31.30 -1.20 6.36
CA ALA A 7 -30.29 -0.28 6.92
C ALA A 7 -30.86 1.12 7.24
N TYR A 8 -31.94 1.54 6.56
CA TYR A 8 -32.52 2.87 6.72
C TYR A 8 -33.64 2.96 7.79
N GLN A 9 -34.11 1.84 8.33
CA GLN A 9 -35.27 1.82 9.20
C GLN A 9 -34.99 1.73 10.72
N HIS A 10 -33.68 1.66 11.13
CA HIS A 10 -33.37 1.57 12.55
C HIS A 10 -32.81 2.88 13.12
N PRO A 11 -33.40 3.43 14.18
CA PRO A 11 -32.90 4.64 14.85
C PRO A 11 -31.48 4.52 15.42
N PHE A 12 -30.96 3.31 15.55
CA PHE A 12 -29.55 3.03 15.88
C PHE A 12 -28.57 3.20 14.73
N SER A 13 -29.03 3.40 13.48
CA SER A 13 -28.15 3.59 12.32
C SER A 13 -27.36 4.90 12.43
N GLN A 14 -27.98 5.98 12.92
CA GLN A 14 -27.34 7.30 13.06
C GLN A 14 -26.12 7.28 14.00
N TYR A 15 -26.20 6.58 15.12
CA TYR A 15 -25.07 6.43 16.04
C TYR A 15 -23.94 5.60 15.43
N ARG A 16 -24.27 4.55 14.68
CA ARG A 16 -23.26 3.71 14.00
C ARG A 16 -22.52 4.50 12.93
N ASP A 17 -23.24 5.34 12.17
CA ASP A 17 -22.63 6.17 11.12
C ASP A 17 -21.75 7.27 11.71
N THR A 18 -22.15 7.88 12.83
CA THR A 18 -21.33 8.86 13.55
C THR A 18 -20.01 8.23 14.04
N TRP A 19 -20.07 7.08 14.69
CA TRP A 19 -18.86 6.36 15.13
C TRP A 19 -17.98 5.91 13.96
N ARG A 20 -18.58 5.52 12.84
CA ARG A 20 -17.86 5.20 11.62
C ARG A 20 -17.09 6.41 11.09
N ILE A 21 -17.70 7.58 11.06
CA ILE A 21 -17.03 8.82 10.63
C ILE A 21 -15.87 9.16 11.56
N PHE A 22 -16.04 9.08 12.87
CA PHE A 22 -14.94 9.31 13.81
C PHE A 22 -13.78 8.32 13.60
N ARG A 23 -14.07 7.06 13.34
CA ARG A 23 -13.03 6.06 13.05
C ARG A 23 -12.29 6.38 11.75
N ILE A 24 -13.00 6.78 10.70
CA ILE A 24 -12.38 7.22 9.44
C ILE A 24 -11.46 8.42 9.68
N MET A 25 -11.90 9.41 10.45
CA MET A 25 -11.09 10.57 10.80
C MET A 25 -9.84 10.17 11.60
N SER A 26 -9.99 9.27 12.58
CA SER A 26 -8.85 8.76 13.36
C SER A 26 -7.82 8.09 12.46
N GLU A 27 -8.26 7.23 11.53
CA GLU A 27 -7.34 6.57 10.59
C GLU A 27 -6.57 7.55 9.70
N PHE A 28 -7.22 8.62 9.24
CA PHE A 28 -6.52 9.68 8.50
C PHE A 28 -5.51 10.43 9.37
N ILE A 29 -5.88 10.80 10.58
CA ILE A 29 -4.98 11.51 11.50
C ILE A 29 -3.76 10.64 11.81
N GLU A 30 -3.98 9.39 12.24
CA GLU A 30 -2.92 8.45 12.57
C GLU A 30 -2.03 8.14 11.36
N GLY A 31 -2.66 7.93 10.19
CA GLY A 31 -1.96 7.67 8.94
C GLY A 31 -1.04 8.82 8.54
N TYR A 32 -1.53 10.05 8.51
CA TYR A 32 -0.69 11.21 8.19
C TYR A 32 0.39 11.47 9.23
N GLN A 33 0.11 11.32 10.52
CA GLN A 33 1.12 11.43 11.58
C GLN A 33 2.23 10.38 11.39
N PHE A 34 1.86 9.15 11.06
CA PHE A 34 2.81 8.08 10.78
C PHE A 34 3.67 8.40 9.55
N LEU A 35 3.05 8.87 8.46
CA LEU A 35 3.74 9.17 7.20
C LEU A 35 4.63 10.41 7.26
N ASN A 36 4.31 11.39 8.09
CA ASN A 36 5.14 12.59 8.29
C ASN A 36 6.55 12.29 8.84
N SER A 37 6.78 11.06 9.31
CA SER A 37 8.11 10.61 9.71
C SER A 37 9.01 10.20 8.55
N PHE A 38 8.52 10.23 7.30
CA PHE A 38 9.23 9.73 6.11
C PHE A 38 9.35 10.80 5.01
N ASP A 39 10.55 11.29 4.74
CA ASP A 39 10.77 12.35 3.75
C ASP A 39 10.89 11.86 2.30
N ARG A 40 11.39 10.64 2.08
CA ARG A 40 11.77 10.12 0.77
C ARG A 40 11.24 8.70 0.59
N ALA A 41 9.93 8.57 0.43
CA ALA A 41 9.30 7.28 0.27
C ALA A 41 9.12 6.89 -1.21
N VAL A 42 9.24 5.60 -1.50
CA VAL A 42 8.86 4.97 -2.77
C VAL A 42 7.90 3.84 -2.45
N THR A 43 6.72 3.90 -3.05
CA THR A 43 5.72 2.83 -2.90
C THR A 43 5.96 1.73 -3.92
N VAL A 44 6.09 0.48 -3.44
CA VAL A 44 6.30 -0.71 -4.25
C VAL A 44 5.11 -1.65 -4.08
N LEU A 45 4.45 -1.96 -5.19
CA LEU A 45 3.26 -2.79 -5.25
C LEU A 45 3.42 -3.91 -6.28
N GLY A 46 2.68 -5.00 -6.10
CA GLY A 46 2.71 -6.15 -6.97
C GLY A 46 1.99 -7.34 -6.36
N SER A 47 2.01 -8.46 -7.05
CA SER A 47 1.29 -9.67 -6.66
C SER A 47 1.73 -10.23 -5.30
N ALA A 48 0.78 -10.46 -4.42
CA ALA A 48 0.98 -11.21 -3.17
C ALA A 48 1.25 -12.71 -3.41
N ARG A 49 0.97 -13.23 -4.62
CA ARG A 49 1.13 -14.64 -4.98
C ARG A 49 2.54 -14.99 -5.47
N LEU A 50 3.36 -13.99 -5.80
CA LEU A 50 4.75 -14.17 -6.25
C LEU A 50 5.70 -14.22 -5.05
N HIS A 51 5.56 -15.26 -4.24
CA HIS A 51 6.25 -15.40 -2.94
C HIS A 51 7.45 -16.36 -2.96
N ASP A 52 7.72 -17.05 -4.08
CA ASP A 52 8.91 -17.89 -4.21
C ASP A 52 10.17 -17.03 -4.34
N PRO A 53 11.15 -17.13 -3.39
CA PRO A 53 12.37 -16.35 -3.43
C PRO A 53 13.26 -16.61 -4.65
N HIS A 54 13.07 -17.73 -5.35
CA HIS A 54 13.80 -18.09 -6.55
C HIS A 54 13.18 -17.53 -7.84
N GLN A 55 11.95 -17.06 -7.79
CA GLN A 55 11.31 -16.43 -8.93
C GLN A 55 11.96 -15.09 -9.27
N ARG A 56 12.01 -14.77 -10.56
CA ARG A 56 12.62 -13.56 -11.08
C ARG A 56 12.05 -12.30 -10.41
N TRP A 57 10.73 -12.14 -10.38
CA TRP A 57 10.06 -10.93 -9.86
C TRP A 57 10.31 -10.70 -8.38
N TYR A 58 10.35 -11.77 -7.58
CA TYR A 58 10.68 -11.67 -6.16
C TYR A 58 12.13 -11.19 -5.98
N ARG A 59 13.10 -11.76 -6.73
CA ARG A 59 14.52 -11.36 -6.65
C ARG A 59 14.71 -9.90 -7.06
N GLU A 60 14.05 -9.47 -8.13
CA GLU A 60 14.16 -8.11 -8.65
C GLU A 60 13.50 -7.10 -7.71
N ALA A 61 12.34 -7.42 -7.11
CA ALA A 61 11.72 -6.58 -6.08
C ALA A 61 12.58 -6.46 -4.82
N ARG A 62 13.23 -7.56 -4.40
CA ARG A 62 14.20 -7.54 -3.31
C ARG A 62 15.42 -6.67 -3.63
N GLU A 63 15.96 -6.78 -4.84
CA GLU A 63 17.06 -5.95 -5.29
C GLU A 63 16.66 -4.47 -5.36
N LEU A 64 15.47 -4.16 -5.86
CA LEU A 64 14.94 -2.79 -5.84
C LEU A 64 14.91 -2.24 -4.40
N GLY A 65 14.35 -2.99 -3.45
CA GLY A 65 14.31 -2.56 -2.04
C GLY A 65 15.71 -2.28 -1.48
N ARG A 66 16.68 -3.12 -1.84
CA ARG A 66 18.10 -2.93 -1.48
C ARG A 66 18.66 -1.63 -2.08
N LEU A 67 18.39 -1.35 -3.34
CA LEU A 67 18.85 -0.14 -4.03
C LEU A 67 18.20 1.12 -3.45
N LEU A 68 16.89 1.08 -3.16
CA LEU A 68 16.18 2.18 -2.50
C LEU A 68 16.84 2.51 -1.15
N ALA A 69 17.08 1.51 -0.31
CA ALA A 69 17.74 1.67 0.97
C ALA A 69 19.16 2.29 0.84
N LYS A 70 19.97 1.81 -0.09
CA LYS A 70 21.30 2.36 -0.35
C LYS A 70 21.27 3.84 -0.76
N ASN A 71 20.21 4.26 -1.44
CA ASN A 71 20.01 5.63 -1.86
C ASN A 71 19.17 6.46 -0.85
N LYS A 72 19.01 5.94 0.37
CA LYS A 72 18.28 6.61 1.48
C LYS A 72 16.81 6.90 1.16
N TYR A 73 16.18 6.03 0.37
CA TYR A 73 14.75 6.02 0.19
C TYR A 73 14.09 5.03 1.16
N VAL A 74 12.92 5.39 1.65
CA VAL A 74 12.07 4.53 2.45
C VAL A 74 11.24 3.64 1.51
N THR A 75 11.28 2.33 1.73
CA THR A 75 10.45 1.40 0.96
C THR A 75 9.10 1.23 1.64
N VAL A 76 8.04 1.72 1.00
CA VAL A 76 6.65 1.62 1.46
C VAL A 76 5.94 0.54 0.64
N THR A 77 5.21 -0.32 1.32
CA THR A 77 4.40 -1.38 0.70
C THR A 77 3.07 -1.55 1.43
N GLY A 78 2.20 -2.41 0.91
CA GLY A 78 1.01 -2.84 1.63
C GLY A 78 1.28 -3.82 2.78
N GLY A 79 2.54 -4.17 3.06
CA GLY A 79 2.93 -5.05 4.17
C GLY A 79 2.64 -6.54 3.97
N GLY A 80 2.00 -6.93 2.86
CA GLY A 80 1.64 -8.32 2.55
C GLY A 80 2.81 -9.17 2.04
N PRO A 81 2.52 -10.43 1.65
CA PRO A 81 3.50 -11.35 1.08
C PRO A 81 3.87 -11.03 -0.37
N GLY A 82 4.73 -11.83 -0.96
CA GLY A 82 5.10 -11.77 -2.37
C GLY A 82 6.01 -10.60 -2.70
N ILE A 83 5.66 -9.81 -3.71
CA ILE A 83 6.45 -8.66 -4.17
C ILE A 83 6.66 -7.65 -3.05
N MET A 84 5.63 -7.38 -2.25
CA MET A 84 5.70 -6.46 -1.12
C MET A 84 6.72 -6.93 -0.07
N GLU A 85 6.66 -8.23 0.28
CA GLU A 85 7.64 -8.86 1.17
C GLU A 85 9.06 -8.77 0.61
N ALA A 86 9.23 -9.06 -0.68
CA ALA A 86 10.53 -9.02 -1.33
C ALA A 86 11.16 -7.61 -1.25
N ALA A 87 10.39 -6.56 -1.55
CA ALA A 87 10.85 -5.18 -1.45
C ALA A 87 11.21 -4.79 0.00
N ASN A 88 10.34 -5.12 0.96
CA ASN A 88 10.60 -4.90 2.38
C ASN A 88 11.87 -5.64 2.85
N ARG A 89 12.04 -6.90 2.42
CA ARG A 89 13.21 -7.71 2.70
C ARG A 89 14.50 -7.06 2.20
N GLY A 90 14.51 -6.64 0.95
CA GLY A 90 15.69 -5.98 0.35
C GLY A 90 16.06 -4.69 1.10
N ALA A 91 15.08 -3.87 1.47
CA ALA A 91 15.29 -2.66 2.24
C ALA A 91 15.89 -2.97 3.63
N LYS A 92 15.30 -3.91 4.38
CA LYS A 92 15.76 -4.31 5.71
C LYS A 92 17.18 -4.92 5.68
N GLU A 93 17.48 -5.79 4.73
CA GLU A 93 18.80 -6.41 4.56
C GLU A 93 19.89 -5.36 4.27
N ALA A 94 19.54 -4.28 3.58
CA ALA A 94 20.45 -3.15 3.32
C ALA A 94 20.46 -2.11 4.45
N ARG A 95 19.83 -2.38 5.60
CA ARG A 95 19.70 -1.49 6.76
C ARG A 95 18.96 -0.18 6.45
N GLY A 96 18.08 -0.18 5.45
CA GLY A 96 17.18 0.91 5.13
C GLY A 96 15.84 0.79 5.85
N GLU A 97 15.00 1.81 5.74
CA GLU A 97 13.67 1.82 6.32
C GLU A 97 12.68 1.02 5.46
N SER A 98 11.96 0.11 6.10
CA SER A 98 10.97 -0.78 5.51
C SER A 98 9.63 -0.60 6.22
N VAL A 99 8.64 -0.12 5.47
CA VAL A 99 7.34 0.31 5.98
C VAL A 99 6.21 -0.51 5.36
N GLY A 100 5.24 -0.88 6.18
CA GLY A 100 4.02 -1.56 5.78
C GLY A 100 2.77 -0.77 6.14
N LEU A 101 1.91 -0.51 5.17
CA LEU A 101 0.58 0.08 5.36
C LEU A 101 -0.48 -1.01 5.17
N ASN A 102 -0.89 -1.62 6.26
CA ASN A 102 -1.72 -2.82 6.22
C ASN A 102 -3.21 -2.54 6.19
N ILE A 103 -3.96 -3.54 5.75
CA ILE A 103 -5.40 -3.62 5.98
C ILE A 103 -5.67 -4.62 7.11
N GLU A 104 -6.58 -4.28 8.00
CA GLU A 104 -7.06 -5.22 9.02
C GLU A 104 -7.97 -6.26 8.37
N LEU A 105 -7.47 -7.48 8.19
CA LEU A 105 -8.25 -8.61 7.71
C LEU A 105 -8.44 -9.62 8.83
N PRO A 106 -9.66 -10.15 9.03
CA PRO A 106 -9.88 -11.27 9.94
C PRO A 106 -9.04 -12.47 9.44
N HIS A 107 -8.22 -13.04 10.30
CA HIS A 107 -7.46 -14.28 10.02
C HIS A 107 -6.19 -14.16 9.14
N GLU A 108 -5.76 -12.98 8.72
CA GLU A 108 -4.49 -12.82 8.01
C GLU A 108 -3.39 -12.25 8.93
N PRO A 109 -2.10 -12.66 8.72
CA PRO A 109 -1.00 -12.07 9.45
C PRO A 109 -0.88 -10.56 9.11
N LYS A 110 -0.71 -9.75 10.14
CA LYS A 110 -0.73 -8.29 10.02
C LYS A 110 0.38 -7.73 9.13
N ASN A 111 1.56 -8.38 9.09
CA ASN A 111 2.74 -7.90 8.35
C ASN A 111 3.62 -9.06 7.91
N ASN A 112 4.34 -8.90 6.80
CA ASN A 112 5.49 -9.75 6.53
C ASN A 112 6.63 -9.42 7.54
N GLN A 113 7.50 -10.40 7.79
CA GLN A 113 8.55 -10.33 8.83
C GLN A 113 9.65 -9.28 8.57
N PHE A 114 9.67 -8.66 7.41
CA PHE A 114 10.68 -7.68 7.02
C PHE A 114 10.21 -6.23 7.20
N VAL A 115 8.94 -6.02 7.50
CA VAL A 115 8.41 -4.70 7.87
C VAL A 115 8.97 -4.29 9.25
N GLN A 116 9.50 -3.08 9.34
CA GLN A 116 10.07 -2.54 10.59
C GLN A 116 9.14 -1.54 11.26
N LYS A 117 8.42 -0.75 10.46
CA LYS A 117 7.43 0.22 10.94
C LYS A 117 6.12 -0.02 10.18
N SER A 118 5.00 -0.01 10.88
CA SER A 118 3.71 -0.24 10.24
C SER A 118 2.58 0.48 10.92
N THR A 119 1.54 0.76 10.15
CA THR A 119 0.22 1.09 10.65
C THR A 119 -0.82 0.24 9.93
N ALA A 120 -1.97 0.03 10.54
CA ALA A 120 -3.04 -0.79 10.00
C ALA A 120 -4.32 0.02 9.87
N PHE A 121 -5.06 -0.21 8.82
CA PHE A 121 -6.30 0.48 8.48
C PHE A 121 -7.46 -0.52 8.46
N HIS A 122 -8.58 -0.11 8.99
CA HIS A 122 -9.81 -0.88 8.89
C HIS A 122 -10.51 -0.68 7.54
N TYR A 123 -10.42 0.53 6.98
CA TYR A 123 -11.03 0.85 5.69
C TYR A 123 -10.02 0.82 4.54
N PHE A 124 -10.40 0.17 3.42
CA PHE A 124 -9.55 0.12 2.23
C PHE A 124 -9.26 1.50 1.66
N PHE A 125 -10.24 2.39 1.61
CA PHE A 125 -10.07 3.71 1.00
C PHE A 125 -9.13 4.63 1.82
N THR A 126 -9.14 4.54 3.15
CA THR A 126 -8.19 5.31 3.98
C THR A 126 -6.77 4.80 3.75
N ARG A 127 -6.57 3.48 3.70
CA ARG A 127 -5.28 2.88 3.36
C ARG A 127 -4.79 3.29 1.98
N LYS A 128 -5.64 3.29 0.96
CA LYS A 128 -5.28 3.66 -0.41
C LYS A 128 -4.74 5.10 -0.47
N VAL A 129 -5.41 6.03 0.17
CA VAL A 129 -4.91 7.41 0.30
C VAL A 129 -3.53 7.44 0.96
N MET A 130 -3.32 6.67 2.01
CA MET A 130 -2.03 6.62 2.72
C MET A 130 -0.92 5.94 1.91
N LEU A 131 -1.23 5.00 1.01
CA LEU A 131 -0.25 4.39 0.11
C LEU A 131 0.27 5.37 -0.96
N THR A 132 -0.53 6.34 -1.33
CA THR A 132 -0.19 7.34 -2.35
C THR A 132 0.45 8.61 -1.75
N ALA A 133 0.02 9.01 -0.56
CA ALA A 133 0.37 10.30 0.04
C ALA A 133 1.88 10.56 0.23
N PRO A 134 2.73 9.61 0.69
CA PRO A 134 4.14 9.89 0.98
C PRO A 134 5.06 9.75 -0.23
N SER A 135 4.57 9.23 -1.36
CA SER A 135 5.43 8.63 -2.37
C SER A 135 6.00 9.64 -3.35
N ARG A 136 7.32 9.61 -3.50
CA ARG A 136 8.07 10.33 -4.53
C ARG A 136 8.09 9.59 -5.88
N ALA A 137 7.79 8.31 -5.87
CA ALA A 137 7.64 7.46 -7.04
C ALA A 137 6.82 6.21 -6.68
N PHE A 138 6.22 5.60 -7.69
CA PHE A 138 5.46 4.36 -7.59
C PHE A 138 6.08 3.31 -8.50
N VAL A 139 6.31 2.11 -7.97
CA VAL A 139 6.82 0.99 -8.75
C VAL A 139 5.84 -0.17 -8.68
N TYR A 140 5.33 -0.56 -9.83
CA TYR A 140 4.36 -1.63 -9.98
C TYR A 140 5.00 -2.84 -10.67
N PHE A 141 5.11 -3.92 -9.94
CA PHE A 141 5.48 -5.23 -10.45
C PHE A 141 4.26 -5.96 -10.99
N PRO A 142 4.44 -7.05 -11.76
CA PRO A 142 3.33 -7.88 -12.18
C PRO A 142 2.38 -8.23 -11.04
N GLY A 143 1.08 -8.03 -11.25
CA GLY A 143 0.07 -8.22 -10.21
C GLY A 143 -1.34 -8.30 -10.73
N GLY A 144 -2.27 -8.67 -9.88
CA GLY A 144 -3.69 -8.78 -10.23
C GLY A 144 -4.48 -7.49 -9.98
N PHE A 145 -5.79 -7.64 -9.81
CA PHE A 145 -6.72 -6.53 -9.64
C PHE A 145 -6.34 -5.53 -8.55
N GLY A 146 -5.84 -6.01 -7.40
CA GLY A 146 -5.42 -5.09 -6.33
C GLY A 146 -4.23 -4.21 -6.73
N THR A 147 -3.29 -4.74 -7.53
CA THR A 147 -2.17 -3.96 -8.05
C THR A 147 -2.62 -2.95 -9.10
N LEU A 148 -3.55 -3.34 -9.98
CA LEU A 148 -4.13 -2.45 -11.00
C LEU A 148 -5.00 -1.37 -10.37
N ASP A 149 -5.78 -1.69 -9.35
CA ASP A 149 -6.60 -0.74 -8.61
C ASP A 149 -5.76 0.41 -8.03
N GLU A 150 -4.65 0.09 -7.39
CA GLU A 150 -3.71 1.10 -6.85
C GLU A 150 -2.98 1.87 -7.98
N LEU A 151 -2.68 1.22 -9.09
CA LEU A 151 -2.06 1.87 -10.26
C LEU A 151 -2.99 2.92 -10.86
N PHE A 152 -4.24 2.53 -11.14
CA PHE A 152 -5.19 3.43 -11.78
C PHE A 152 -5.62 4.56 -10.84
N GLU A 153 -5.72 4.31 -9.53
CA GLU A 153 -6.00 5.38 -8.57
C GLU A 153 -4.86 6.43 -8.54
N ALA A 154 -3.61 5.99 -8.47
CA ALA A 154 -2.47 6.92 -8.52
C ALA A 154 -2.43 7.71 -9.83
N TYR A 155 -2.61 7.02 -10.96
CA TYR A 155 -2.63 7.64 -12.28
C TYR A 155 -3.77 8.66 -12.43
N ASP A 156 -4.99 8.28 -12.04
CA ASP A 156 -6.16 9.13 -12.15
C ASP A 156 -6.02 10.39 -11.29
N ASN A 157 -5.65 10.24 -10.02
CA ASN A 157 -5.43 11.37 -9.12
C ASN A 157 -4.35 12.36 -9.63
N MET A 158 -3.30 11.85 -10.28
CA MET A 158 -2.29 12.71 -10.93
C MET A 158 -2.87 13.41 -12.16
N SER A 159 -3.61 12.67 -13.01
CA SER A 159 -4.13 13.19 -14.28
C SER A 159 -5.14 14.31 -14.09
N ILE A 160 -5.94 14.26 -13.03
CA ILE A 160 -6.93 15.30 -12.69
C ILE A 160 -6.38 16.35 -11.69
N GLY A 161 -5.09 16.30 -11.36
CA GLY A 161 -4.43 17.28 -10.48
C GLY A 161 -4.83 17.21 -9.01
N LYS A 162 -5.31 16.04 -8.53
CA LYS A 162 -5.66 15.82 -7.12
C LYS A 162 -4.47 15.39 -6.26
N MET A 163 -3.39 14.97 -6.89
CA MET A 163 -2.11 14.74 -6.23
C MET A 163 -0.95 15.27 -7.10
N PRO A 164 0.21 15.59 -6.50
CA PRO A 164 1.40 15.98 -7.26
C PRO A 164 1.84 14.88 -8.23
N THR A 165 2.31 15.28 -9.40
CA THR A 165 2.87 14.34 -10.38
C THR A 165 4.12 13.67 -9.83
N ALA A 166 4.15 12.35 -9.90
CA ALA A 166 5.27 11.52 -9.49
C ALA A 166 5.53 10.41 -10.54
N PRO A 167 6.77 9.94 -10.71
CA PRO A 167 7.06 8.84 -11.61
C PRO A 167 6.26 7.59 -11.28
N ILE A 168 5.60 7.01 -12.29
CA ILE A 168 5.01 5.67 -12.26
C ILE A 168 5.89 4.75 -13.09
N ILE A 169 6.42 3.72 -12.48
CA ILE A 169 7.33 2.75 -13.10
C ILE A 169 6.62 1.40 -13.15
N LEU A 170 6.33 0.93 -14.36
CA LEU A 170 5.80 -0.40 -14.62
C LEU A 170 6.97 -1.36 -14.81
N PHE A 171 7.23 -2.19 -13.83
CA PHE A 171 8.38 -3.09 -13.84
C PHE A 171 8.01 -4.44 -14.47
N GLY A 172 8.72 -4.81 -15.55
CA GLY A 172 8.46 -6.04 -16.30
C GLY A 172 7.71 -5.81 -17.60
N GLN A 173 8.42 -5.30 -18.62
CA GLN A 173 7.86 -4.95 -19.92
C GLN A 173 7.00 -6.08 -20.50
N GLU A 174 7.45 -7.32 -20.42
CA GLU A 174 6.74 -8.50 -20.96
C GLU A 174 5.38 -8.77 -20.28
N TYR A 175 5.13 -8.18 -19.13
CA TYR A 175 3.82 -8.28 -18.47
C TYR A 175 2.90 -7.11 -18.82
N TRP A 176 3.47 -5.91 -18.97
CA TRP A 176 2.71 -4.69 -19.17
C TRP A 176 2.47 -4.33 -20.64
N ASP A 177 3.31 -4.85 -21.53
CA ASP A 177 3.26 -4.66 -22.99
C ASP A 177 3.27 -6.05 -23.64
N PRO A 178 2.11 -6.74 -23.70
CA PRO A 178 1.98 -8.11 -24.24
C PRO A 178 2.00 -8.17 -25.78
#